data_bce388114786f52ef61b6f9a37ef4a81
#
_entry.id   bce388114786f52ef61b6f9a37ef4a81
#
_cell.length_a   1.000
_cell.length_b   1.000
_cell.length_c   1.000
_cell.angle_alpha   90.00
_cell.angle_beta   90.00
_cell.angle_gamma   90.00
#
_symmetry.space_group_name_H-M   'P 1'
#
loop_
_entity.id
_entity.type
_entity.pdbx_description
1 polymer ?
#
loop_
_entity_poly.entity_id
_entity_poly.type
_entity_poly.pdbx_seq_one_letter_code
_entity_poly.pdbx_strand_id
1 'polypeptide(L)'
;MDQHSLTDLIRKTIEQEMSARDAVALYREPIVGLVAADDPGFARLSDLIGKAHLAPHDLLPGARTVACFFLPFAPDIVAANARVRERAAREWAVAYVETNAL
;
A
#
# COMPACT_ATOMS: atom_id res chain seq x y z
N MET A 1 -15.86 0.15 16.78
CA MET A 1 -14.95 1.13 16.14
C MET A 1 -15.53 1.49 14.79
N ASP A 2 -15.72 2.76 14.50
CA ASP A 2 -16.21 3.19 13.19
C ASP A 2 -15.10 3.18 12.14
N GLN A 3 -15.48 3.39 10.85
CA GLN A 3 -14.51 3.35 9.75
C GLN A 3 -13.45 4.45 9.86
N HIS A 4 -13.82 5.62 10.35
CA HIS A 4 -12.90 6.73 10.49
C HIS A 4 -11.83 6.44 11.54
N SER A 5 -12.22 5.90 12.70
CA SER A 5 -11.29 5.52 13.76
C SER A 5 -10.37 4.38 13.33
N LEU A 6 -10.89 3.42 12.60
CA LEU A 6 -10.10 2.31 12.07
C LEU A 6 -9.08 2.80 11.04
N THR A 7 -9.49 3.67 10.13
CA THR A 7 -8.60 4.27 9.14
C THR A 7 -7.47 5.05 9.81
N ASP A 8 -7.78 5.84 10.82
CA ASP A 8 -6.77 6.59 11.58
C ASP A 8 -5.80 5.68 12.32
N LEU A 9 -6.29 4.60 12.92
CA LEU A 9 -5.44 3.64 13.60
C LEU A 9 -4.45 2.97 12.64
N ILE A 10 -4.93 2.56 11.48
CA ILE A 10 -4.09 1.95 10.45
C ILE A 10 -3.04 2.94 9.97
N ARG A 11 -3.43 4.18 9.66
CA ARG A 11 -2.52 5.23 9.23
C ARG A 11 -1.42 5.48 10.27
N LYS A 12 -1.80 5.63 11.53
CA LYS A 12 -0.84 5.85 12.62
C LYS A 12 0.12 4.68 12.79
N THR A 13 -0.36 3.47 12.65
CA THR A 13 0.48 2.27 12.72
C THR A 13 1.52 2.26 11.61
N ILE A 14 1.11 2.60 10.38
CA ILE A 14 2.02 2.72 9.24
C ILE A 14 3.07 3.82 9.49
N GLU A 15 2.64 4.98 9.95
CA GLU A 15 3.53 6.10 10.25
C GLU A 15 4.54 5.76 11.35
N GLN A 16 4.12 5.03 12.37
CA GLN A 16 5.01 4.56 13.43
C GLN A 16 6.08 3.60 12.88
N GLU A 17 5.70 2.69 12.00
CA GLU A 17 6.64 1.78 11.37
C GLU A 17 7.63 2.54 10.48
N MET A 18 7.16 3.52 9.72
CA MET A 18 8.01 4.38 8.90
C MET A 18 9.03 5.13 9.76
N SER A 19 8.59 5.69 10.90
CA SER A 19 9.49 6.39 11.83
C SER A 19 10.50 5.46 12.46
N ALA A 20 10.08 4.26 12.85
CA ALA A 20 10.97 3.27 13.47
C ALA A 20 12.08 2.82 12.50
N ARG A 21 11.81 2.86 11.19
CA ARG A 21 12.78 2.50 10.15
C ARG A 21 13.49 3.72 9.55
N ASP A 22 13.28 4.90 10.09
CA ASP A 22 13.84 6.16 9.58
C ASP A 22 13.52 6.38 8.09
N ALA A 23 12.30 6.05 7.71
CA ALA A 23 11.87 6.05 6.30
C ALA A 23 10.87 7.16 5.97
N VAL A 24 10.53 8.05 6.91
CA VAL A 24 9.49 9.07 6.73
C VAL A 24 9.78 9.98 5.53
N ALA A 25 11.04 10.33 5.31
CA ALA A 25 11.43 11.24 4.23
C ALA A 25 11.24 10.65 2.82
N LEU A 26 11.04 9.32 2.70
CA LEU A 26 10.86 8.65 1.42
C LEU A 26 9.42 8.76 0.88
N TYR A 27 8.47 9.10 1.73
CA TYR A 27 7.05 9.00 1.40
C TYR A 27 6.29 10.28 1.69
N ARG A 28 5.16 10.42 1.01
CA ARG A 28 4.08 11.31 1.42
C ARG A 28 3.26 10.62 2.50
N GLU A 29 2.24 11.32 3.01
CA GLU A 29 1.32 10.74 3.98
C GLU A 29 0.65 9.47 3.41
N PRO A 30 0.56 8.37 4.19
CA PRO A 30 -0.11 7.17 3.74
C PRO A 30 -1.60 7.41 3.44
N ILE A 31 -2.07 6.78 2.38
CA ILE A 31 -3.50 6.79 2.02
C ILE A 31 -4.06 5.42 2.40
N VAL A 32 -5.13 5.41 3.20
CA VAL A 32 -5.77 4.19 3.67
C VAL A 32 -7.20 4.13 3.16
N GLY A 33 -7.58 2.99 2.61
CA GLY A 33 -8.93 2.72 2.16
C GLY A 33 -9.48 1.43 2.75
N LEU A 34 -10.78 1.39 2.95
CA LEU A 34 -11.48 0.21 3.42
C LEU A 34 -12.50 -0.22 2.37
N VAL A 35 -12.64 -1.53 2.18
CA VAL A 35 -13.64 -2.09 1.27
C VAL A 35 -14.22 -3.35 1.90
N ALA A 36 -15.50 -3.63 1.62
CA ALA A 36 -16.14 -4.85 2.10
C ALA A 36 -15.47 -6.08 1.45
N ALA A 37 -15.23 -7.11 2.25
CA ALA A 37 -14.59 -8.33 1.76
C ALA A 37 -15.42 -9.07 0.72
N ASP A 38 -16.75 -8.86 0.68
CA ASP A 38 -17.67 -9.42 -0.29
C ASP A 38 -17.94 -8.50 -1.47
N ASP A 39 -17.15 -7.43 -1.65
CA ASP A 39 -17.31 -6.53 -2.78
C ASP A 39 -17.17 -7.30 -4.10
N PRO A 40 -18.10 -7.09 -5.06
CA PRO A 40 -18.07 -7.81 -6.34
C PRO A 40 -16.77 -7.61 -7.14
N GLY A 41 -16.04 -6.54 -6.88
CA GLY A 41 -14.75 -6.27 -7.53
C GLY A 41 -13.73 -7.37 -7.31
N PHE A 42 -13.74 -8.04 -6.16
CA PHE A 42 -12.81 -9.13 -5.89
C PHE A 42 -13.06 -10.35 -6.80
N ALA A 43 -14.31 -10.67 -7.07
CA ALA A 43 -14.65 -11.74 -8.01
C ALA A 43 -14.21 -11.38 -9.44
N ARG A 44 -14.33 -10.12 -9.83
CA ARG A 44 -13.87 -9.65 -11.15
C ARG A 44 -12.37 -9.77 -11.32
N LEU A 45 -11.59 -9.57 -10.25
CA LEU A 45 -10.14 -9.72 -10.31
C LEU A 45 -9.75 -11.15 -10.68
N SER A 46 -10.46 -12.14 -10.13
CA SER A 46 -10.22 -13.54 -10.48
C SER A 46 -10.49 -13.81 -11.97
N ASP A 47 -11.54 -13.20 -12.54
CA ASP A 47 -11.87 -13.33 -13.95
C ASP A 47 -10.86 -12.62 -14.86
N LEU A 48 -10.33 -11.47 -14.43
CA LEU A 48 -9.41 -10.64 -15.23
C LEU A 48 -7.97 -11.10 -15.15
N ILE A 49 -7.52 -11.50 -13.97
CA ILE A 49 -6.11 -11.81 -13.68
C ILE A 49 -5.86 -13.32 -13.78
N GLY A 50 -6.83 -14.12 -13.40
CA GLY A 50 -6.75 -15.57 -13.41
C GLY A 50 -7.26 -16.19 -12.12
N LYS A 51 -7.61 -17.46 -12.17
CA LYS A 51 -8.19 -18.20 -11.05
C LYS A 51 -7.24 -18.39 -9.87
N ALA A 52 -5.95 -18.18 -10.07
CA ALA A 52 -4.96 -18.22 -9.01
C ALA A 52 -5.02 -16.98 -8.10
N HIS A 53 -5.72 -15.92 -8.53
CA HIS A 53 -5.89 -14.72 -7.71
C HIS A 53 -6.91 -15.00 -6.61
N LEU A 54 -6.44 -14.97 -5.35
CA LEU A 54 -7.26 -15.33 -4.20
C LEU A 54 -8.19 -14.18 -3.79
N ALA A 55 -9.44 -14.53 -3.45
CA ALA A 55 -10.39 -13.59 -2.85
C ALA A 55 -10.11 -13.46 -1.34
N PRO A 56 -10.65 -12.40 -0.67
CA PRO A 56 -10.46 -12.24 0.77
C PRO A 56 -10.87 -13.46 1.61
N HIS A 57 -11.95 -14.14 1.24
CA HIS A 57 -12.44 -15.33 1.95
C HIS A 57 -11.51 -16.53 1.81
N ASP A 58 -10.73 -16.60 0.73
CA ASP A 58 -9.74 -17.65 0.54
C ASP A 58 -8.55 -17.49 1.48
N LEU A 59 -8.19 -16.24 1.79
CA LEU A 59 -7.07 -15.90 2.67
C LEU A 59 -7.47 -15.93 4.13
N LEU A 60 -8.68 -15.46 4.44
CA LEU A 60 -9.20 -15.42 5.80
C LEU A 60 -10.71 -15.71 5.77
N PRO A 61 -11.12 -16.95 6.04
CA PRO A 61 -12.55 -17.27 6.14
C PRO A 61 -13.24 -16.40 7.18
N GLY A 62 -14.39 -15.84 6.84
CA GLY A 62 -15.13 -14.94 7.72
C GLY A 62 -14.68 -13.49 7.66
N ALA A 63 -13.75 -13.14 6.79
CA ALA A 63 -13.35 -11.74 6.60
C ALA A 63 -14.53 -10.88 6.20
N ARG A 64 -14.66 -9.69 6.80
CA ARG A 64 -15.73 -8.72 6.49
C ARG A 64 -15.21 -7.47 5.81
N THR A 65 -13.99 -7.07 6.11
CA THR A 65 -13.40 -5.83 5.62
C THR A 65 -11.98 -6.08 5.16
N VAL A 66 -11.61 -5.45 4.06
CA VAL A 66 -10.24 -5.41 3.56
C VAL A 66 -9.74 -3.99 3.73
N ALA A 67 -8.61 -3.84 4.38
CA ALA A 67 -7.92 -2.56 4.48
C ALA A 67 -6.80 -2.54 3.46
N CYS A 68 -6.76 -1.47 2.67
CA CYS A 68 -5.70 -1.24 1.69
C CYS A 68 -4.98 0.05 2.03
N PHE A 69 -3.69 0.10 1.77
CA PHE A 69 -2.95 1.33 1.94
C PHE A 69 -2.03 1.57 0.76
N PHE A 70 -1.75 2.85 0.52
CA PHE A 70 -0.85 3.29 -0.52
C PHE A 70 0.20 4.22 0.10
N LEU A 71 1.46 3.96 -0.20
CA LEU A 71 2.59 4.77 0.25
C LEU A 71 3.17 5.51 -0.96
N PRO A 72 2.65 6.72 -1.27
CA PRO A 72 3.20 7.49 -2.39
C PRO A 72 4.61 7.96 -2.04
N PHE A 73 5.54 7.83 -2.99
CA PHE A 73 6.89 8.34 -2.79
C PHE A 73 6.88 9.86 -2.67
N ALA A 74 7.85 10.39 -1.92
CA ALA A 74 8.04 11.82 -1.78
C ALA A 74 8.29 12.47 -3.16
N PRO A 75 7.88 13.75 -3.36
CA PRO A 75 8.00 14.39 -4.67
C PRO A 75 9.42 14.45 -5.23
N ASP A 76 10.42 14.59 -4.41
CA ASP A 76 11.82 14.60 -4.83
C ASP A 76 12.28 13.24 -5.36
N ILE A 77 11.79 12.14 -4.78
CA ILE A 77 12.05 10.78 -5.27
C ILE A 77 11.47 10.58 -6.67
N VAL A 78 10.22 10.99 -6.84
CA VAL A 78 9.54 10.88 -8.15
C VAL A 78 10.23 11.75 -9.18
N ALA A 79 10.59 12.98 -8.83
CA ALA A 79 11.28 13.90 -9.73
C ALA A 79 12.66 13.39 -10.15
N ALA A 80 13.41 12.80 -9.20
CA ALA A 80 14.72 12.21 -9.49
C ALA A 80 14.60 11.07 -10.48
N ASN A 81 13.60 10.19 -10.32
CA ASN A 81 13.39 9.06 -11.23
C ASN A 81 12.95 9.53 -12.62
N ALA A 82 12.16 10.60 -12.72
CA ALA A 82 11.69 11.12 -13.98
C ALA A 82 12.82 11.72 -14.86
N ARG A 83 13.95 12.10 -14.25
CA ARG A 83 15.13 12.64 -14.96
C ARG A 83 16.00 11.56 -15.59
N VAL A 84 15.76 10.29 -15.29
CA VAL A 84 16.55 9.16 -15.77
C VAL A 84 15.72 8.38 -16.80
N ARG A 85 16.26 8.16 -18.00
CA ARG A 85 15.50 7.52 -19.09
C ARG A 85 15.73 6.02 -19.21
N GLU A 86 16.92 5.53 -18.91
CA GLU A 86 17.32 4.14 -19.19
C GLU A 86 17.39 3.27 -17.96
N ARG A 87 17.28 3.85 -16.77
CA ARG A 87 17.37 3.14 -15.49
C ARG A 87 16.58 3.87 -14.42
N ALA A 88 16.27 3.19 -13.34
CA ALA A 88 15.70 3.84 -12.16
C ALA A 88 16.73 4.74 -11.49
N ALA A 89 16.28 5.88 -10.97
CA ALA A 89 17.15 6.74 -10.17
C ALA A 89 17.56 6.02 -8.88
N ARG A 90 18.73 6.36 -8.35
CA ARG A 90 19.21 5.78 -7.10
C ARG A 90 18.22 6.02 -5.95
N GLU A 91 17.68 7.22 -5.86
CA GLU A 91 16.72 7.60 -4.84
C GLU A 91 15.46 6.72 -4.89
N TRP A 92 14.97 6.43 -6.10
CA TRP A 92 13.83 5.54 -6.30
C TRP A 92 14.18 4.11 -5.90
N ALA A 93 15.35 3.62 -6.27
CA ALA A 93 15.79 2.27 -5.95
C ALA A 93 15.93 2.06 -4.44
N VAL A 94 16.46 3.06 -3.72
CA VAL A 94 16.55 3.03 -2.26
C VAL A 94 15.15 2.99 -1.64
N ALA A 95 14.23 3.84 -2.12
CA ALA A 95 12.85 3.84 -1.63
C ALA A 95 12.16 2.50 -1.90
N TYR A 96 12.38 1.89 -3.05
CA TYR A 96 11.84 0.58 -3.40
C TYR A 96 12.30 -0.51 -2.42
N VAL A 97 13.58 -0.55 -2.12
CA VAL A 97 14.15 -1.52 -1.17
C VAL A 97 13.57 -1.31 0.22
N GLU A 98 13.50 -0.07 0.69
CA GLU A 98 12.93 0.25 2.00
C GLU A 98 11.44 -0.10 2.08
N THR A 99 10.69 0.14 1.02
CA THR A 99 9.27 -0.22 0.96
C THR A 99 9.06 -1.72 1.14
N ASN A 100 9.86 -2.53 0.48
CA ASN A 100 9.75 -3.98 0.59
C ASN A 100 10.22 -4.52 1.95
N ALA A 101 10.96 -3.74 2.71
CA ALA A 101 11.39 -4.09 4.05
C ALA A 101 10.37 -3.70 5.13
N LEU A 102 9.41 -2.83 4.82
CA LEU A 102 8.36 -2.47 5.75
C LEU A 102 7.44 -3.68 5.99
#